data_538e5f68752e76519174d7cb4a03ad04
#
_entry.id   538e5f68752e76519174d7cb4a03ad04
#
_cell.length_a   1.000
_cell.length_b   1.000
_cell.length_c   1.000
_cell.angle_alpha   90.00
_cell.angle_beta   90.00
_cell.angle_gamma   90.00
#
_symmetry.space_group_name_H-M   'P 1'
#
loop_
_entity.id
_entity.type
_entity.pdbx_description
1 polymer ?
#
loop_
_entity_poly.entity_id
_entity_poly.type
_entity_poly.pdbx_seq_one_letter_code
_entity_poly.pdbx_strand_id
1 'polypeptide(L)'
;MEKALYLIVTKKGFDEAVNNIIEQKAALWINPGILSDEQIQSLAQVEITPHILEQEIQPGNEKAVLEIIQQIERDDKEANILVEYP
;
A
#
# COMPACT_ATOMS: atom_id res chain seq x y z
N MET A 1 14.56 13.05 -4.29
CA MET A 1 14.67 11.64 -3.88
C MET A 1 13.39 10.91 -4.17
N GLU A 2 13.50 9.77 -4.83
CA GLU A 2 12.34 8.94 -5.07
C GLU A 2 11.84 8.34 -3.77
N LYS A 3 10.55 8.32 -3.61
CA LYS A 3 9.90 7.80 -2.43
C LYS A 3 9.14 6.54 -2.82
N ALA A 4 9.46 5.43 -2.20
CA ALA A 4 8.76 4.18 -2.48
C ALA A 4 7.36 4.22 -1.88
N LEU A 5 6.38 3.77 -2.65
CA LEU A 5 4.99 3.67 -2.21
C LEU A 5 4.46 2.31 -2.67
N TYR A 6 3.96 1.53 -1.72
CA TYR A 6 3.40 0.22 -2.03
C TYR A 6 1.88 0.31 -2.05
N LEU A 7 1.28 -0.20 -3.12
CA LEU A 7 -0.16 -0.38 -3.23
C LEU A 7 -0.45 -1.87 -3.07
N ILE A 8 -1.08 -2.24 -1.98
CA ILE A 8 -1.30 -3.64 -1.61
C ILE A 8 -2.77 -3.98 -1.75
N VAL A 9 -3.08 -4.96 -2.57
CA VAL A 9 -4.46 -5.35 -2.89
C VAL A 9 -4.87 -6.64 -2.15
N THR A 10 -3.91 -7.48 -1.80
CA THR A 10 -4.19 -8.76 -1.13
C THR A 10 -3.35 -8.94 0.12
N LYS A 11 -3.84 -9.79 1.03
CA LYS A 11 -3.09 -10.13 2.23
C LYS A 11 -1.76 -10.82 1.90
N LYS A 12 -1.76 -11.68 0.90
CA LYS A 12 -0.54 -12.36 0.46
C LYS A 12 0.49 -11.35 -0.03
N GLY A 13 0.05 -10.37 -0.81
CA GLY A 13 0.94 -9.30 -1.27
C GLY A 13 1.53 -8.52 -0.11
N PHE A 14 0.74 -8.25 0.92
CA PHE A 14 1.23 -7.58 2.11
C PHE A 14 2.29 -8.43 2.83
N ASP A 15 2.00 -9.71 3.04
CA ASP A 15 2.93 -10.61 3.74
C ASP A 15 4.27 -10.71 3.01
N GLU A 16 4.25 -10.68 1.69
CA GLU A 16 5.47 -10.72 0.89
C GLU A 16 6.24 -9.40 0.90
N ALA A 17 5.55 -8.28 0.98
CA ALA A 17 6.16 -6.95 0.83
C ALA A 17 6.49 -6.27 2.17
N VAL A 18 5.92 -6.75 3.27
CA VAL A 18 5.97 -6.02 4.55
C VAL A 18 7.40 -5.74 5.02
N ASN A 19 8.31 -6.68 4.86
CA ASN A 19 9.69 -6.48 5.29
C ASN A 19 10.36 -5.36 4.50
N ASN A 20 10.11 -5.30 3.20
CA ASN A 20 10.63 -4.24 2.34
C ASN A 20 10.01 -2.88 2.70
N ILE A 21 8.73 -2.87 3.00
CA ILE A 21 8.02 -1.65 3.41
C ILE A 21 8.65 -1.08 4.67
N ILE A 22 8.88 -1.94 5.66
CA ILE A 22 9.47 -1.52 6.93
C ILE A 22 10.92 -1.05 6.74
N GLU A 23 11.70 -1.83 5.99
CA GLU A 23 13.11 -1.51 5.77
C GLU A 23 13.29 -0.17 5.05
N GLN A 24 12.45 0.09 4.06
CA GLN A 24 12.52 1.32 3.26
C GLN A 24 11.75 2.48 3.87
N LYS A 25 10.98 2.24 4.92
CA LYS A 25 10.00 3.19 5.47
C LYS A 25 9.11 3.74 4.36
N ALA A 26 8.64 2.84 3.52
CA ALA A 26 7.83 3.18 2.36
C ALA A 26 6.44 3.63 2.76
N ALA A 27 5.82 4.47 1.93
CA ALA A 27 4.40 4.76 2.06
C ALA A 27 3.60 3.51 1.71
N LEU A 28 2.43 3.35 2.32
CA LEU A 28 1.61 2.16 2.13
C LEU A 28 0.16 2.55 1.89
N TRP A 29 -0.36 2.13 0.75
CA TRP A 29 -1.79 2.21 0.43
C TRP A 29 -2.30 0.78 0.33
N ILE A 30 -3.38 0.45 1.05
CA ILE A 30 -3.79 -0.92 1.23
C ILE A 30 -5.30 -1.07 1.26
N ASN A 31 -5.80 -2.18 0.72
CA ASN A 31 -7.21 -2.50 0.76
C ASN A 31 -7.72 -2.62 2.19
N PRO A 32 -8.99 -2.27 2.42
CA PRO A 32 -9.58 -2.50 3.75
C PRO A 32 -9.67 -3.99 4.06
N GLY A 33 -9.56 -4.33 5.34
CA GLY A 33 -9.71 -5.69 5.81
C GLY A 33 -8.46 -6.56 5.75
N ILE A 34 -7.35 -6.05 5.22
CA ILE A 34 -6.10 -6.82 5.16
C ILE A 34 -5.33 -6.75 6.49
N LEU A 35 -5.23 -5.55 7.06
CA LEU A 35 -4.48 -5.35 8.29
C LEU A 35 -5.35 -5.54 9.53
N SER A 36 -4.82 -6.26 10.52
CA SER A 36 -5.41 -6.30 11.85
C SER A 36 -5.00 -5.04 12.62
N ASP A 37 -5.69 -4.78 13.75
CA ASP A 37 -5.32 -3.66 14.61
C ASP A 37 -3.90 -3.80 15.13
N GLU A 38 -3.47 -5.02 15.45
CA GLU A 38 -2.11 -5.27 15.88
C GLU A 38 -1.08 -4.93 14.81
N GLN A 39 -1.38 -5.26 13.56
CA GLN A 39 -0.49 -4.94 12.44
C GLN A 39 -0.41 -3.44 12.22
N ILE A 40 -1.52 -2.74 12.32
CA ILE A 40 -1.54 -1.28 12.19
C ILE A 40 -0.68 -0.64 13.29
N GLN A 41 -0.81 -1.12 14.53
CA GLN A 41 0.00 -0.63 15.64
C GLN A 41 1.49 -0.92 15.44
N SER A 42 1.81 -2.11 14.95
CA SER A 42 3.20 -2.48 14.68
C SER A 42 3.83 -1.57 13.63
N LEU A 43 3.07 -1.24 12.59
CA LEU A 43 3.55 -0.31 11.56
C LEU A 43 3.73 1.09 12.12
N ALA A 44 2.82 1.53 13.00
CA ALA A 44 2.92 2.84 13.63
C ALA A 44 4.19 2.96 14.48
N GLN A 45 4.62 1.87 15.11
CA GLN A 45 5.85 1.89 15.92
C GLN A 45 7.09 2.14 15.09
N VAL A 46 7.06 1.82 13.81
CA VAL A 46 8.16 2.11 12.88
C VAL A 46 7.84 3.30 12.00
N GLU A 47 6.91 4.15 12.42
CA GLU A 47 6.54 5.40 11.78
C GLU A 47 5.90 5.24 10.41
N ILE A 48 5.22 4.12 10.18
CA ILE A 48 4.46 3.88 8.96
C ILE A 48 2.98 3.96 9.26
N THR A 49 2.29 4.90 8.61
CA THR A 49 0.84 5.05 8.74
C THR A 49 0.20 4.57 7.44
N PRO A 50 -0.48 3.42 7.44
CA PRO A 50 -1.09 2.93 6.22
C PRO A 50 -2.28 3.79 5.81
N HIS A 51 -2.38 4.07 4.52
CA HIS A 51 -3.57 4.69 3.95
C HIS A 51 -4.52 3.57 3.52
N ILE A 52 -5.58 3.38 4.28
CA ILE A 52 -6.56 2.34 4.00
C ILE A 52 -7.56 2.87 2.99
N LEU A 53 -7.74 2.13 1.88
CA LEU A 53 -8.63 2.55 0.81
C LEU A 53 -10.08 2.56 1.30
N GLU A 54 -10.85 3.53 0.82
CA GLU A 54 -12.27 3.63 1.17
C GLU A 54 -13.09 2.52 0.56
N GLN A 55 -12.72 2.06 -0.64
CA GLN A 55 -13.39 0.99 -1.35
C GLN A 55 -12.42 -0.13 -1.64
N GLU A 56 -12.88 -1.36 -1.44
CA GLU A 56 -12.07 -2.52 -1.72
C GLU A 56 -11.84 -2.71 -3.21
N ILE A 57 -10.57 -2.93 -3.59
CA ILE A 57 -10.21 -3.30 -4.95
C ILE A 57 -10.20 -4.83 -5.02
N GLN A 58 -10.98 -5.38 -5.95
CA GLN A 58 -10.98 -6.82 -6.16
C GLN A 58 -9.70 -7.24 -6.89
N PRO A 59 -9.06 -8.35 -6.47
CA PRO A 59 -7.90 -8.86 -7.19
C PRO A 59 -8.24 -9.10 -8.67
N GLY A 60 -7.38 -8.60 -9.55
CA GLY A 60 -7.62 -8.69 -10.98
C GLY A 60 -8.38 -7.52 -11.58
N ASN A 61 -8.88 -6.59 -10.77
CA ASN A 61 -9.56 -5.41 -11.28
C ASN A 61 -8.53 -4.32 -11.61
N GLU A 62 -7.89 -4.48 -12.76
CA GLU A 62 -6.82 -3.57 -13.19
C GLU A 62 -7.30 -2.14 -13.35
N LYS A 63 -8.53 -1.94 -13.77
CA LYS A 63 -9.07 -0.59 -13.94
C LYS A 63 -9.12 0.16 -12.62
N ALA A 64 -9.56 -0.48 -11.54
CA ALA A 64 -9.60 0.14 -10.23
C ALA A 64 -8.18 0.43 -9.72
N VAL A 65 -7.24 -0.48 -9.97
CA VAL A 65 -5.85 -0.26 -9.60
C VAL A 65 -5.29 0.95 -10.32
N LEU A 66 -5.53 1.07 -11.63
CA LEU A 66 -5.07 2.22 -12.40
C LEU A 66 -5.66 3.53 -11.90
N GLU A 67 -6.93 3.54 -11.52
CA GLU A 67 -7.56 4.74 -10.97
C GLU A 67 -6.89 5.20 -9.67
N ILE A 68 -6.55 4.25 -8.80
CA ILE A 68 -5.85 4.55 -7.56
C ILE A 68 -4.42 5.04 -7.85
N ILE A 69 -3.73 4.41 -8.78
CA ILE A 69 -2.39 4.85 -9.17
C ILE A 69 -2.43 6.31 -9.67
N GLN A 70 -3.41 6.65 -10.49
CA GLN A 70 -3.57 8.01 -10.98
C GLN A 70 -3.83 9.00 -9.84
N GLN A 71 -4.62 8.59 -8.85
CA GLN A 71 -4.87 9.42 -7.68
C GLN A 71 -3.60 9.66 -6.88
N ILE A 72 -2.81 8.61 -6.67
CA ILE A 72 -1.55 8.71 -5.95
C ILE A 72 -0.59 9.64 -6.70
N GLU A 73 -0.49 9.48 -8.01
CA GLU A 73 0.40 10.31 -8.83
C GLU A 73 0.03 11.79 -8.79
N ARG A 74 -1.26 12.09 -8.68
CA ARG A 74 -1.70 13.47 -8.55
C ARG A 74 -1.30 14.08 -7.22
N ASP A 75 -1.34 13.27 -6.15
CA ASP A 75 -1.02 13.74 -4.81
C ASP A 75 0.49 13.77 -4.56
N ASP A 76 1.23 12.85 -5.16
CA ASP A 76 2.67 12.74 -4.95
C ASP A 76 3.35 12.32 -6.25
N LYS A 77 3.87 13.30 -6.98
CA LYS A 77 4.50 13.05 -8.27
C LYS A 77 5.85 12.36 -8.17
N GLU A 78 6.44 12.36 -6.98
CA GLU A 78 7.75 11.74 -6.77
C GLU A 78 7.65 10.28 -6.31
N ALA A 79 6.44 9.79 -6.06
CA ALA A 79 6.26 8.43 -5.59
C ALA A 79 6.61 7.41 -6.66
N ASN A 80 7.43 6.43 -6.28
CA ASN A 80 7.69 5.26 -7.10
C ASN A 80 6.72 4.17 -6.64
N ILE A 81 5.67 3.93 -7.42
CA ILE A 81 4.56 3.07 -7.02
C ILE A 81 4.84 1.62 -7.37
N LEU A 82 4.80 0.76 -6.36
CA LEU A 82 4.95 -0.68 -6.51
C LEU A 82 3.61 -1.33 -6.14
N VAL A 83 3.02 -2.05 -7.09
CA VAL A 83 1.74 -2.71 -6.88
C VAL A 83 1.97 -4.17 -6.54
N GLU A 84 1.46 -4.60 -5.37
CA GLU A 84 1.59 -5.97 -4.91
C GLU A 84 0.23 -6.67 -4.90
N TYR A 85 0.00 -7.54 -5.87
CA TYR A 85 -1.08 -8.52 -5.86
C TYR A 85 -0.58 -9.81 -6.52
N PRO A 86 -1.04 -10.96 -6.03
CA PRO A 86 -0.60 -12.24 -6.60
C PRO A 86 -1.08 -12.41 -8.02
#